data_44dc6c83094ab5454e802f73e5b4f45c
#
_entry.id   44dc6c83094ab5454e802f73e5b4f45c
#
_cell.length_a   1.000
_cell.length_b   1.000
_cell.length_c   1.000
_cell.angle_alpha   90.00
_cell.angle_beta   90.00
_cell.angle_gamma   90.00
#
_symmetry.space_group_name_H-M   'P 1'
#
loop_
_entity.id
_entity.type
_entity.pdbx_description
1 polymer ?
#
loop_
_entity_poly.entity_id
_entity_poly.type
_entity_poly.pdbx_seq_one_letter_code
_entity_poly.pdbx_strand_id
1 'polypeptide(L)'
;MGGFLHLYIGQESVAVGAVSLMGDNDHVITAYRDHGHALAMGMSMDECMAELFGKATGCSKGKGGSMHFFAPDKNFWGGHGIVAGQTPLGLGLGYALKYQGLSGCAVCFLGDGAINQGAFHESLNLASLFEIPIVYIIENNGYSMGTSQTRSSAYRDCLAQRAEGYNMAWDLVNGEDLYEVRAKTHIAMERARK
;
A
#
# COMPACT_ATOMS: atom_id res chain seq x y z
N MET A 1 -12.69 3.40 22.12
CA MET A 1 -11.94 2.68 21.08
C MET A 1 -11.53 1.33 21.64
N GLY A 2 -11.66 0.26 20.87
CA GLY A 2 -11.24 -1.09 21.24
C GLY A 2 -10.51 -1.76 20.09
N GLY A 3 -9.85 -2.90 20.36
CA GLY A 3 -9.09 -3.64 19.36
C GLY A 3 -7.65 -3.11 19.17
N PHE A 4 -7.02 -3.56 18.09
CA PHE A 4 -5.66 -3.16 17.76
C PHE A 4 -5.66 -1.81 17.04
N LEU A 5 -4.76 -0.92 17.48
CA LEU A 5 -4.53 0.39 16.87
C LEU A 5 -3.13 0.42 16.27
N HIS A 6 -3.03 0.81 15.01
CA HIS A 6 -1.77 0.95 14.30
C HIS A 6 -1.57 2.40 13.85
N LEU A 7 -0.64 3.09 14.53
CA LEU A 7 -0.34 4.49 14.21
C LEU A 7 0.57 4.58 12.99
N TYR A 8 0.36 5.61 12.17
CA TYR A 8 1.14 5.87 10.96
C TYR A 8 2.25 6.92 11.19
N ILE A 9 2.51 7.26 12.45
CA ILE A 9 3.50 8.27 12.87
C ILE A 9 4.89 7.91 12.35
N GLY A 10 5.55 8.87 11.69
CA GLY A 10 6.89 8.73 11.12
C GLY A 10 6.93 8.15 9.71
N GLN A 11 5.78 7.83 9.10
CA GLN A 11 5.70 7.30 7.73
C GLN A 11 4.89 8.22 6.80
N GLU A 12 4.49 9.40 7.26
CA GLU A 12 3.57 10.29 6.57
C GLU A 12 4.06 10.71 5.19
N SER A 13 5.38 10.93 5.05
CA SER A 13 6.00 11.31 3.78
C SER A 13 5.78 10.25 2.69
N VAL A 14 5.70 8.98 3.06
CA VAL A 14 5.47 7.88 2.10
C VAL A 14 4.05 7.96 1.56
N ALA A 15 3.04 8.02 2.44
CA ALA A 15 1.65 8.12 2.01
C ALA A 15 1.39 9.41 1.21
N VAL A 16 1.77 10.56 1.75
CA VAL A 16 1.50 11.87 1.12
C VAL A 16 2.25 12.01 -0.21
N GLY A 17 3.53 11.62 -0.25
CA GLY A 17 4.35 11.69 -1.45
C GLY A 17 3.77 10.86 -2.58
N ALA A 18 3.41 9.60 -2.30
CA ALA A 18 2.85 8.69 -3.30
C ALA A 18 1.41 9.08 -3.71
N VAL A 19 0.53 9.30 -2.74
CA VAL A 19 -0.90 9.61 -3.00
C VAL A 19 -1.08 10.94 -3.73
N SER A 20 -0.18 11.90 -3.54
CA SER A 20 -0.22 13.19 -4.27
C SER A 20 -0.07 13.06 -5.80
N LEU A 21 0.23 11.87 -6.31
CA LEU A 21 0.40 11.56 -7.72
C LEU A 21 -0.81 10.83 -8.34
N MET A 22 -1.82 10.50 -7.54
CA MET A 22 -2.97 9.74 -7.99
C MET A 22 -3.81 10.54 -8.99
N GLY A 23 -4.12 9.92 -10.11
CA GLY A 23 -5.10 10.38 -11.09
C GLY A 23 -6.43 9.63 -10.93
N ASP A 24 -7.39 9.97 -11.77
CA ASP A 24 -8.79 9.51 -11.65
C ASP A 24 -8.96 7.98 -11.72
N ASN A 25 -8.09 7.30 -12.46
CA ASN A 25 -8.13 5.84 -12.63
C ASN A 25 -7.12 5.08 -11.77
N ASP A 26 -6.35 5.78 -10.95
CA ASP A 26 -5.40 5.09 -10.07
C ASP A 26 -6.11 4.55 -8.82
N HIS A 27 -5.64 3.41 -8.34
CA HIS A 27 -6.18 2.76 -7.16
C HIS A 27 -5.13 2.64 -6.06
N VAL A 28 -5.54 2.84 -4.82
CA VAL A 28 -4.69 2.66 -3.63
C VAL A 28 -5.24 1.55 -2.77
N ILE A 29 -4.35 0.65 -2.34
CA ILE A 29 -4.65 -0.41 -1.37
C ILE A 29 -3.49 -0.54 -0.38
N THR A 30 -3.80 -0.76 0.89
CA THR A 30 -2.79 -0.75 1.96
C THR A 30 -2.90 -1.95 2.89
N ALA A 31 -1.90 -2.11 3.75
CA ALA A 31 -1.97 -2.95 4.94
C ALA A 31 -2.80 -2.26 6.04
N TYR A 32 -2.84 -2.86 7.20
CA TYR A 32 -3.62 -2.41 8.38
C TYR A 32 -3.17 -1.09 9.01
N ARG A 33 -2.05 -0.50 8.58
CA ARG A 33 -1.55 0.81 9.02
C ARG A 33 -1.93 1.87 7.99
N ASP A 34 -3.22 2.14 7.87
CA ASP A 34 -3.82 2.84 6.73
C ASP A 34 -4.25 4.29 7.01
N HIS A 35 -4.09 4.80 8.25
CA HIS A 35 -4.58 6.13 8.65
C HIS A 35 -4.03 7.26 7.79
N GLY A 36 -2.71 7.26 7.52
CA GLY A 36 -2.07 8.29 6.68
C GLY A 36 -2.57 8.24 5.24
N HIS A 37 -2.70 7.04 4.68
CA HIS A 37 -3.21 6.84 3.32
C HIS A 37 -4.67 7.27 3.20
N ALA A 38 -5.50 6.90 4.18
CA ALA A 38 -6.92 7.28 4.20
C ALA A 38 -7.11 8.80 4.17
N LEU A 39 -6.38 9.53 5.02
CA LEU A 39 -6.42 10.99 5.05
C LEU A 39 -5.84 11.61 3.77
N ALA A 40 -4.72 11.08 3.25
CA ALA A 40 -4.12 11.55 2.01
C ALA A 40 -5.04 11.34 0.79
N MET A 41 -5.83 10.25 0.78
CA MET A 41 -6.88 10.00 -0.22
C MET A 41 -8.14 10.86 -0.04
N GLY A 42 -8.14 11.77 0.93
CA GLY A 42 -9.21 12.74 1.15
C GLY A 42 -10.41 12.18 1.92
N MET A 43 -10.24 11.16 2.74
CA MET A 43 -11.27 10.75 3.68
C MET A 43 -11.45 11.80 4.78
N SER A 44 -12.68 12.01 5.22
CA SER A 44 -12.98 12.94 6.31
C SER A 44 -12.39 12.46 7.64
N MET A 45 -11.77 13.35 8.39
CA MET A 45 -11.31 13.04 9.75
C MET A 45 -12.46 12.63 10.66
N ASP A 46 -13.65 13.22 10.50
CA ASP A 46 -14.84 12.86 11.27
C ASP A 46 -15.28 11.44 10.99
N GLU A 47 -15.28 11.03 9.72
CA GLU A 47 -15.63 9.67 9.31
C GLU A 47 -14.61 8.65 9.84
N CYS A 48 -13.31 8.93 9.69
CA CYS A 48 -12.25 8.09 10.22
C CYS A 48 -12.34 7.98 11.76
N MET A 49 -12.57 9.10 12.45
CA MET A 49 -12.72 9.11 13.90
C MET A 49 -13.97 8.36 14.33
N ALA A 50 -15.09 8.53 13.63
CA ALA A 50 -16.32 7.78 13.88
C ALA A 50 -16.11 6.27 13.77
N GLU A 51 -15.31 5.82 12.78
CA GLU A 51 -14.94 4.42 12.62
C GLU A 51 -14.14 3.90 13.82
N LEU A 52 -13.13 4.65 14.27
CA LEU A 52 -12.32 4.30 15.44
C LEU A 52 -13.16 4.17 16.72
N PHE A 53 -14.25 4.94 16.82
CA PHE A 53 -15.20 4.87 17.94
C PHE A 53 -16.34 3.86 17.74
N GLY A 54 -16.32 3.09 16.66
CA GLY A 54 -17.34 2.07 16.38
C GLY A 54 -18.72 2.65 16.08
N LYS A 55 -18.77 3.85 15.47
CA LYS A 55 -20.02 4.53 15.12
C LYS A 55 -20.50 4.14 13.73
N ALA A 56 -21.83 4.07 13.56
CA ALA A 56 -22.45 3.76 12.27
C ALA A 56 -22.13 4.77 11.16
N THR A 57 -21.70 5.97 11.52
CA THR A 57 -21.24 7.03 10.59
C THR A 57 -19.80 6.87 10.14
N GLY A 58 -19.06 5.87 10.65
CA GLY A 58 -17.73 5.54 10.19
C GLY A 58 -17.73 4.89 8.80
N CYS A 59 -16.60 4.96 8.09
CA CYS A 59 -16.40 4.48 6.71
C CYS A 59 -16.74 2.98 6.52
N SER A 60 -16.52 2.17 7.55
CA SER A 60 -16.88 0.75 7.61
C SER A 60 -18.06 0.49 8.59
N LYS A 61 -18.89 1.51 8.82
CA LYS A 61 -20.06 1.48 9.71
C LYS A 61 -19.73 1.07 11.16
N GLY A 62 -18.52 1.44 11.61
CA GLY A 62 -18.02 1.13 12.94
C GLY A 62 -17.58 -0.31 13.15
N LYS A 63 -17.44 -1.11 12.09
CA LYS A 63 -17.07 -2.53 12.16
C LYS A 63 -15.60 -2.79 11.84
N GLY A 64 -14.94 -1.85 11.16
CA GLY A 64 -13.56 -1.99 10.70
C GLY A 64 -12.52 -1.57 11.73
N GLY A 65 -12.82 -0.58 12.53
CA GLY A 65 -11.90 -0.01 13.51
C GLY A 65 -10.67 0.60 12.84
N SER A 66 -9.51 0.50 13.50
CA SER A 66 -8.26 1.12 13.07
C SER A 66 -7.62 0.50 11.81
N MET A 67 -8.00 -0.69 11.41
CA MET A 67 -7.29 -1.46 10.39
C MET A 67 -8.03 -1.57 9.06
N HIS A 68 -9.24 -1.02 8.98
CA HIS A 68 -10.12 -1.26 7.84
C HIS A 68 -10.88 0.01 7.44
N PHE A 69 -10.13 1.05 7.06
CA PHE A 69 -10.69 2.24 6.43
C PHE A 69 -10.83 2.00 4.93
N PHE A 70 -12.00 2.30 4.37
CA PHE A 70 -12.33 2.10 2.96
C PHE A 70 -13.08 3.32 2.42
N ALA A 71 -12.73 3.76 1.22
CA ALA A 71 -13.44 4.79 0.47
C ALA A 71 -13.42 4.44 -1.03
N PRO A 72 -14.28 3.52 -1.49
CA PRO A 72 -14.31 3.09 -2.88
C PRO A 72 -14.61 4.24 -3.87
N ASP A 73 -15.37 5.23 -3.43
CA ASP A 73 -15.65 6.46 -4.18
C ASP A 73 -14.42 7.32 -4.45
N LYS A 74 -13.33 7.07 -3.71
CA LYS A 74 -12.01 7.70 -3.85
C LYS A 74 -10.95 6.74 -4.40
N ASN A 75 -11.34 5.60 -4.93
CA ASN A 75 -10.41 4.53 -5.34
C ASN A 75 -9.46 4.07 -4.22
N PHE A 76 -9.88 4.24 -2.97
CA PHE A 76 -9.15 3.75 -1.80
C PHE A 76 -9.77 2.44 -1.30
N TRP A 77 -9.05 1.34 -1.55
CA TRP A 77 -9.50 -0.03 -1.28
C TRP A 77 -9.06 -0.54 0.09
N GLY A 78 -8.59 0.37 0.92
CA GLY A 78 -8.48 0.27 2.35
C GLY A 78 -7.33 -0.52 2.91
N GLY A 79 -7.41 -0.65 4.22
CA GLY A 79 -6.49 -1.40 5.05
C GLY A 79 -6.89 -2.85 5.22
N HIS A 80 -5.90 -3.73 5.15
CA HIS A 80 -6.08 -5.18 5.27
C HIS A 80 -5.32 -5.74 6.48
N GLY A 81 -6.04 -6.41 7.38
CA GLY A 81 -5.47 -7.02 8.58
C GLY A 81 -4.67 -8.29 8.31
N ILE A 82 -4.97 -9.02 7.22
CA ILE A 82 -4.19 -10.20 6.81
C ILE A 82 -2.90 -9.74 6.17
N VAL A 83 -1.77 -10.12 6.77
CA VAL A 83 -0.44 -9.72 6.30
C VAL A 83 -0.22 -10.20 4.86
N ALA A 84 0.12 -9.27 3.96
CA ALA A 84 0.25 -9.45 2.51
C ALA A 84 -1.07 -9.78 1.76
N GLY A 85 -2.22 -9.85 2.45
CA GLY A 85 -3.51 -10.10 1.78
C GLY A 85 -3.88 -9.06 0.73
N GLN A 86 -3.41 -7.82 0.89
CA GLN A 86 -3.61 -6.74 -0.08
C GLN A 86 -2.80 -6.91 -1.38
N THR A 87 -1.74 -7.73 -1.40
CA THR A 87 -0.86 -7.84 -2.59
C THR A 87 -1.57 -8.47 -3.79
N PRO A 88 -2.28 -9.63 -3.66
CA PRO A 88 -3.07 -10.16 -4.76
C PRO A 88 -4.31 -9.33 -5.07
N LEU A 89 -4.88 -8.61 -4.09
CA LEU A 89 -6.01 -7.72 -4.34
C LEU A 89 -5.56 -6.51 -5.17
N GLY A 90 -4.42 -5.90 -4.83
CA GLY A 90 -3.81 -4.83 -5.63
C GLY A 90 -3.47 -5.28 -7.05
N LEU A 91 -2.96 -6.52 -7.18
CA LEU A 91 -2.75 -7.15 -8.49
C LEU A 91 -4.05 -7.21 -9.29
N GLY A 92 -5.15 -7.61 -8.64
CA GLY A 92 -6.49 -7.67 -9.26
C GLY A 92 -7.00 -6.31 -9.72
N LEU A 93 -6.74 -5.24 -8.94
CA LEU A 93 -7.08 -3.86 -9.33
C LEU A 93 -6.30 -3.44 -10.59
N GLY A 94 -4.99 -3.67 -10.62
CA GLY A 94 -4.18 -3.41 -11.81
C GLY A 94 -4.63 -4.25 -13.02
N TYR A 95 -4.95 -5.53 -12.79
CA TYR A 95 -5.50 -6.38 -13.87
C TYR A 95 -6.82 -5.85 -14.43
N ALA A 96 -7.71 -5.36 -13.55
CA ALA A 96 -8.98 -4.77 -13.99
C ALA A 96 -8.76 -3.55 -14.89
N LEU A 97 -7.81 -2.67 -14.55
CA LEU A 97 -7.45 -1.52 -15.39
C LEU A 97 -6.96 -1.97 -16.77
N LYS A 98 -6.03 -2.92 -16.80
CA LYS A 98 -5.50 -3.49 -18.05
C LYS A 98 -6.59 -4.14 -18.88
N TYR A 99 -7.45 -4.95 -18.27
CA TYR A 99 -8.56 -5.64 -18.96
C TYR A 99 -9.57 -4.68 -19.56
N GLN A 100 -9.84 -3.57 -18.87
CA GLN A 100 -10.77 -2.53 -19.34
C GLN A 100 -10.14 -1.53 -20.32
N GLY A 101 -8.81 -1.60 -20.54
CA GLY A 101 -8.09 -0.66 -21.38
C GLY A 101 -8.04 0.76 -20.80
N LEU A 102 -8.12 0.89 -19.47
CA LEU A 102 -8.04 2.15 -18.77
C LEU A 102 -6.59 2.51 -18.48
N SER A 103 -6.23 3.78 -18.72
CA SER A 103 -4.95 4.33 -18.30
C SER A 103 -4.98 4.61 -16.80
N GLY A 104 -4.12 3.94 -16.04
CA GLY A 104 -3.99 4.05 -14.60
C GLY A 104 -3.10 2.94 -14.04
N CYS A 105 -2.84 2.98 -12.75
CA CYS A 105 -2.13 1.90 -12.05
C CYS A 105 -2.69 1.68 -10.65
N ALA A 106 -2.45 0.50 -10.09
CA ALA A 106 -2.68 0.21 -8.69
C ALA A 106 -1.39 0.50 -7.90
N VAL A 107 -1.51 1.19 -6.76
CA VAL A 107 -0.42 1.38 -5.80
C VAL A 107 -0.76 0.59 -4.54
N CYS A 108 0.07 -0.41 -4.25
CA CYS A 108 -0.12 -1.33 -3.14
C CYS A 108 0.97 -1.13 -2.09
N PHE A 109 0.57 -0.66 -0.91
CA PHE A 109 1.48 -0.46 0.22
C PHE A 109 1.53 -1.70 1.10
N LEU A 110 2.72 -2.05 1.57
CA LEU A 110 2.93 -3.22 2.43
C LEU A 110 4.14 -3.03 3.35
N GLY A 111 4.10 -3.60 4.54
CA GLY A 111 5.23 -3.55 5.49
C GLY A 111 6.35 -4.53 5.13
N ASP A 112 7.52 -4.32 5.75
CA ASP A 112 8.73 -5.15 5.60
C ASP A 112 8.50 -6.64 5.92
N GLY A 113 7.65 -6.95 6.89
CA GLY A 113 7.32 -8.36 7.19
C GLY A 113 6.41 -9.02 6.16
N ALA A 114 5.59 -8.25 5.48
CA ALA A 114 4.64 -8.76 4.49
C ALA A 114 5.33 -9.39 3.28
N ILE A 115 6.51 -8.91 2.90
CA ILE A 115 7.28 -9.44 1.78
C ILE A 115 7.82 -10.87 1.98
N ASN A 116 7.69 -11.43 3.19
CA ASN A 116 8.06 -12.81 3.47
C ASN A 116 6.88 -13.79 3.26
N GLN A 117 5.69 -13.28 2.98
CA GLN A 117 4.52 -14.11 2.69
C GLN A 117 4.53 -14.61 1.24
N GLY A 118 4.08 -15.86 1.03
CA GLY A 118 3.99 -16.44 -0.31
C GLY A 118 3.14 -15.61 -1.27
N ALA A 119 2.02 -15.06 -0.79
CA ALA A 119 1.12 -14.22 -1.58
C ALA A 119 1.81 -13.01 -2.22
N PHE A 120 2.82 -12.42 -1.58
CA PHE A 120 3.62 -11.35 -2.18
C PHE A 120 4.42 -11.87 -3.37
N HIS A 121 5.11 -12.99 -3.22
CA HIS A 121 5.93 -13.60 -4.27
C HIS A 121 5.09 -14.07 -5.47
N GLU A 122 3.95 -14.67 -5.20
CA GLU A 122 2.98 -15.05 -6.23
C GLU A 122 2.47 -13.84 -7.00
N SER A 123 2.17 -12.74 -6.28
CA SER A 123 1.71 -11.49 -6.87
C SER A 123 2.78 -10.84 -7.76
N LEU A 124 4.05 -10.83 -7.35
CA LEU A 124 5.15 -10.31 -8.18
C LEU A 124 5.32 -11.13 -9.46
N ASN A 125 5.26 -12.45 -9.36
CA ASN A 125 5.34 -13.32 -10.52
C ASN A 125 4.22 -13.05 -11.53
N LEU A 126 2.98 -12.96 -11.06
CA LEU A 126 1.83 -12.69 -11.93
C LEU A 126 1.85 -11.25 -12.48
N ALA A 127 2.29 -10.27 -11.66
CA ALA A 127 2.41 -8.88 -12.10
C ALA A 127 3.38 -8.76 -13.28
N SER A 128 4.54 -9.40 -13.18
CA SER A 128 5.54 -9.42 -14.24
C SER A 128 5.06 -10.22 -15.45
N LEU A 129 4.55 -11.44 -15.24
CA LEU A 129 4.10 -12.32 -16.32
C LEU A 129 3.01 -11.69 -17.20
N PHE A 130 2.07 -11.00 -16.57
CA PHE A 130 0.94 -10.37 -17.25
C PHE A 130 1.13 -8.87 -17.47
N GLU A 131 2.30 -8.31 -17.17
CA GLU A 131 2.58 -6.87 -17.31
C GLU A 131 1.46 -6.01 -16.71
N ILE A 132 1.12 -6.30 -15.45
CA ILE A 132 0.03 -5.61 -14.75
C ILE A 132 0.49 -4.23 -14.28
N PRO A 133 -0.31 -3.17 -14.50
CA PRO A 133 0.01 -1.82 -14.06
C PRO A 133 -0.13 -1.69 -12.52
N ILE A 134 0.92 -2.12 -11.81
CA ILE A 134 0.97 -2.07 -10.35
C ILE A 134 2.33 -1.61 -9.85
N VAL A 135 2.32 -0.81 -8.78
CA VAL A 135 3.51 -0.41 -8.02
C VAL A 135 3.36 -0.93 -6.59
N TYR A 136 4.30 -1.74 -6.14
CA TYR A 136 4.40 -2.18 -4.74
C TYR A 136 5.34 -1.26 -3.98
N ILE A 137 4.85 -0.61 -2.92
CA ILE A 137 5.64 0.26 -2.04
C ILE A 137 5.85 -0.45 -0.71
N ILE A 138 7.10 -0.78 -0.41
CA ILE A 138 7.49 -1.43 0.85
C ILE A 138 7.80 -0.34 1.87
N GLU A 139 6.95 -0.23 2.90
CA GLU A 139 7.14 0.66 4.05
C GLU A 139 7.97 -0.08 5.10
N ASN A 140 9.29 0.11 5.02
CA ASN A 140 10.22 -0.55 5.93
C ASN A 140 10.42 0.27 7.21
N ASN A 141 9.68 -0.05 8.26
CA ASN A 141 9.84 0.55 9.57
C ASN A 141 10.78 -0.26 10.49
N GLY A 142 11.43 -1.28 9.95
CA GLY A 142 12.45 -2.09 10.62
C GLY A 142 11.90 -3.23 11.49
N TYR A 143 10.58 -3.27 11.72
CA TYR A 143 10.00 -4.26 12.62
C TYR A 143 8.64 -4.78 12.14
N SER A 144 8.46 -6.09 12.27
CA SER A 144 7.18 -6.77 12.13
C SER A 144 6.76 -7.32 13.47
N MET A 145 5.88 -6.61 14.18
CA MET A 145 5.62 -6.78 15.61
C MET A 145 6.92 -6.69 16.42
N GLY A 146 7.31 -7.73 17.14
CA GLY A 146 8.55 -7.78 17.91
C GLY A 146 9.77 -8.32 17.16
N THR A 147 9.65 -8.62 15.86
CA THR A 147 10.73 -9.21 15.07
C THR A 147 11.37 -8.16 14.16
N SER A 148 12.67 -7.93 14.32
CA SER A 148 13.40 -7.01 13.45
C SER A 148 13.53 -7.55 12.03
N GLN A 149 13.60 -6.64 11.06
CA GLN A 149 13.77 -6.96 9.64
C GLN A 149 15.02 -7.83 9.42
N THR A 150 16.11 -7.57 10.12
CA THR A 150 17.37 -8.33 10.01
C THR A 150 17.27 -9.78 10.52
N ARG A 151 16.28 -10.09 11.36
CA ARG A 151 16.01 -11.46 11.84
C ARG A 151 15.03 -12.20 10.93
N SER A 152 14.21 -11.50 10.16
CA SER A 152 13.12 -12.09 9.38
C SER A 152 13.40 -12.14 7.88
N SER A 153 14.40 -11.41 7.38
CA SER A 153 14.69 -11.33 5.95
C SER A 153 16.13 -11.74 5.64
N ALA A 154 16.29 -12.56 4.59
CA ALA A 154 17.59 -12.88 4.04
C ALA A 154 18.24 -11.66 3.32
N TYR A 155 17.41 -10.81 2.70
CA TYR A 155 17.84 -9.51 2.17
C TYR A 155 17.86 -8.50 3.32
N ARG A 156 19.05 -8.03 3.69
CA ARG A 156 19.22 -7.14 4.83
C ARG A 156 19.34 -5.68 4.43
N ASP A 157 19.99 -5.41 3.32
CA ASP A 157 20.34 -4.06 2.89
C ASP A 157 19.24 -3.39 2.05
N CYS A 158 18.60 -4.14 1.15
CA CYS A 158 17.52 -3.65 0.31
C CYS A 158 16.45 -4.71 0.09
N LEU A 159 15.29 -4.54 0.71
CA LEU A 159 14.16 -5.48 0.58
C LEU A 159 13.57 -5.51 -0.83
N ALA A 160 13.60 -4.38 -1.53
CA ALA A 160 13.05 -4.24 -2.89
C ALA A 160 13.84 -5.04 -3.92
N GLN A 161 15.10 -5.37 -3.65
CA GLN A 161 15.92 -6.17 -4.56
C GLN A 161 15.33 -7.55 -4.87
N ARG A 162 14.40 -8.05 -4.06
CA ARG A 162 13.66 -9.29 -4.36
C ARG A 162 12.91 -9.24 -5.69
N ALA A 163 12.57 -8.05 -6.17
CA ALA A 163 11.89 -7.84 -7.44
C ALA A 163 12.71 -8.31 -8.65
N GLU A 164 14.04 -8.34 -8.54
CA GLU A 164 14.94 -8.85 -9.60
C GLU A 164 14.63 -10.31 -9.95
N GLY A 165 14.28 -11.12 -8.96
CA GLY A 165 13.89 -12.52 -9.16
C GLY A 165 12.64 -12.72 -10.02
N TYR A 166 11.87 -11.66 -10.23
CA TYR A 166 10.65 -11.62 -11.04
C TYR A 166 10.77 -10.71 -12.25
N ASN A 167 11.98 -10.29 -12.61
CA ASN A 167 12.24 -9.35 -13.70
C ASN A 167 11.46 -8.03 -13.57
N MET A 168 11.23 -7.58 -12.34
CA MET A 168 10.60 -6.30 -12.04
C MET A 168 11.64 -5.26 -11.65
N ALA A 169 11.44 -4.03 -12.10
CA ALA A 169 12.28 -2.91 -11.70
C ALA A 169 12.02 -2.54 -10.23
N TRP A 170 13.06 -2.13 -9.54
CA TRP A 170 12.99 -1.68 -8.16
C TRP A 170 13.83 -0.43 -7.93
N ASP A 171 13.56 0.25 -6.83
CA ASP A 171 14.34 1.41 -6.37
C ASP A 171 14.29 1.48 -4.85
N LEU A 172 15.18 2.27 -4.26
CA LEU A 172 15.24 2.59 -2.84
C LEU A 172 15.09 4.09 -2.66
N VAL A 173 14.34 4.50 -1.64
CA VAL A 173 14.04 5.90 -1.38
C VAL A 173 14.16 6.18 0.12
N ASN A 174 14.62 7.38 0.48
CA ASN A 174 14.51 7.86 1.85
C ASN A 174 13.04 8.19 2.16
N GLY A 175 12.38 7.32 2.93
CA GLY A 175 10.96 7.46 3.30
C GLY A 175 10.64 8.67 4.17
N GLU A 176 11.64 9.38 4.72
CA GLU A 176 11.47 10.62 5.48
C GLU A 176 11.47 11.86 4.57
N ASP A 177 11.93 11.73 3.32
CA ASP A 177 11.94 12.81 2.35
C ASP A 177 10.73 12.73 1.42
N LEU A 178 9.75 13.59 1.66
CA LEU A 178 8.53 13.71 0.86
C LEU A 178 8.79 13.89 -0.64
N TYR A 179 9.77 14.72 -0.99
CA TYR A 179 10.04 15.05 -2.39
C TYR A 179 10.73 13.90 -3.10
N GLU A 180 11.63 13.18 -2.40
CA GLU A 180 12.27 12.00 -2.94
C GLU A 180 11.25 10.87 -3.14
N VAL A 181 10.39 10.61 -2.16
CA VAL A 181 9.28 9.65 -2.29
C VAL A 181 8.42 9.99 -3.50
N ARG A 182 7.98 11.24 -3.60
CA ARG A 182 7.13 11.68 -4.71
C ARG A 182 7.83 11.47 -6.07
N ALA A 183 9.09 11.88 -6.20
CA ALA A 183 9.83 11.78 -7.45
C ALA A 183 10.02 10.32 -7.90
N LYS A 184 10.44 9.44 -6.99
CA LYS A 184 10.66 8.02 -7.27
C LYS A 184 9.35 7.27 -7.55
N THR A 185 8.30 7.57 -6.78
CA THR A 185 6.98 6.99 -7.03
C THR A 185 6.42 7.43 -8.38
N HIS A 186 6.60 8.69 -8.77
CA HIS A 186 6.18 9.17 -10.09
C HIS A 186 6.84 8.35 -11.22
N ILE A 187 8.15 8.13 -11.15
CA ILE A 187 8.87 7.31 -12.14
C ILE A 187 8.32 5.89 -12.19
N ALA A 188 8.04 5.29 -11.03
CA ALA A 188 7.48 3.93 -10.95
C ALA A 188 6.07 3.86 -11.55
N MET A 189 5.20 4.83 -11.24
CA MET A 189 3.83 4.89 -11.77
C MET A 189 3.81 5.13 -13.28
N GLU A 190 4.65 6.04 -13.80
CA GLU A 190 4.77 6.27 -15.23
C GLU A 190 5.26 5.02 -16.00
N ARG A 191 6.11 4.22 -15.37
CA ARG A 191 6.51 2.92 -15.93
C ARG A 191 5.37 1.93 -15.92
N ALA A 192 4.63 1.86 -14.81
CA ALA A 192 3.52 0.91 -14.66
C ALA A 192 2.34 1.20 -15.60
N ARG A 193 2.12 2.48 -15.96
CA ARG A 193 1.04 2.91 -16.87
C ARG A 193 1.32 2.66 -18.36
N LYS A 194 2.57 2.34 -18.73
CA LYS A 194 3.01 2.05 -20.11
C LYS A 194 2.87 0.59 -20.47
#